data_a134a3706b91a76af6feee2a18bde49f
#
_entry.id   a134a3706b91a76af6feee2a18bde49f
#
_cell.length_a   1.000
_cell.length_b   1.000
_cell.length_c   1.000
_cell.angle_alpha   90.00
_cell.angle_beta   90.00
_cell.angle_gamma   90.00
#
_symmetry.space_group_name_H-M   'P 1'
#
loop_
_entity.id
_entity.type
_entity.pdbx_description
1 polymer ?
#
loop_
_entity_poly.entity_id
_entity_poly.type
_entity_poly.pdbx_seq_one_letter_code
_entity_poly.pdbx_strand_id
1 'polypeptide(L)'
;MSSLNLHYSHIYSLKKHRTCVKSQTIQTAIIVFNNWASQEISLFNSAKMVEVEWTVGPIPVDDNIGKEVIVRFDTDIASQSKFYTDANGREVLERTRDYRPTWNYSKVETVSGNYYPINSRIWIKDANRQF
;
A
#
# COMPACT_ATOMS: atom_id res chain seq x y z
N MET A 1 -10.86 -0.55 12.25
CA MET A 1 -10.90 -1.33 10.98
C MET A 1 -9.96 -0.64 10.01
N SER A 2 -8.89 -1.30 9.62
CA SER A 2 -8.00 -0.79 8.58
C SER A 2 -8.64 -1.05 7.22
N SER A 3 -8.74 -0.04 6.37
CA SER A 3 -9.20 -0.21 5.00
C SER A 3 -7.99 -0.39 4.08
N LEU A 4 -8.02 -1.44 3.29
CA LEU A 4 -7.03 -1.70 2.24
C LEU A 4 -7.51 -1.02 0.96
N ASN A 5 -6.78 -0.03 0.47
CA ASN A 5 -7.10 0.66 -0.77
C ASN A 5 -5.91 0.64 -1.73
N LEU A 6 -6.14 0.15 -2.95
CA LEU A 6 -5.25 0.45 -4.06
C LEU A 6 -5.53 1.87 -4.54
N HIS A 7 -4.50 2.69 -4.52
CA HIS A 7 -4.62 4.08 -4.96
C HIS A 7 -3.87 4.26 -6.28
N TYR A 8 -4.57 4.82 -7.25
CA TYR A 8 -3.97 5.27 -8.50
C TYR A 8 -3.80 6.77 -8.42
N SER A 9 -2.66 7.29 -8.83
CA SER A 9 -2.36 8.72 -8.77
C SER A 9 -3.15 9.57 -9.77
N HIS A 10 -4.08 8.97 -10.53
CA HIS A 10 -5.13 9.69 -11.26
C HIS A 10 -6.47 9.01 -11.00
N ILE A 11 -7.35 9.75 -10.35
CA ILE A 11 -8.69 9.31 -9.97
C ILE A 11 -9.58 9.26 -11.22
N TYR A 12 -9.60 8.13 -11.89
CA TYR A 12 -10.79 7.79 -12.64
C TYR A 12 -11.77 7.15 -11.67
N SER A 13 -13.02 7.62 -11.68
CA SER A 13 -14.14 7.01 -10.95
C SER A 13 -14.30 5.56 -11.44
N LEU A 14 -13.65 4.64 -10.76
CA LEU A 14 -13.63 3.24 -11.14
C LEU A 14 -14.94 2.60 -10.66
N LYS A 15 -15.73 2.07 -11.55
CA LYS A 15 -16.79 1.12 -11.23
C LYS A 15 -16.10 -0.14 -10.66
N LYS A 16 -15.94 -0.19 -9.35
CA LYS A 16 -15.39 -1.35 -8.67
C LYS A 16 -16.43 -2.47 -8.72
N HIS A 17 -16.13 -3.53 -9.45
CA HIS A 17 -16.88 -4.76 -9.34
C HIS A 17 -16.28 -5.58 -8.19
N ARG A 18 -17.12 -6.04 -7.27
CA ARG A 18 -16.70 -6.87 -6.14
C ARG A 18 -17.46 -8.17 -6.17
N THR A 19 -16.73 -9.26 -6.11
CA THR A 19 -17.29 -10.61 -5.97
C THR A 19 -16.72 -11.23 -4.70
N CYS A 20 -17.58 -11.78 -3.86
CA CYS A 20 -17.16 -12.54 -2.68
C CYS A 20 -17.50 -14.00 -2.88
N VAL A 21 -16.51 -14.85 -2.72
CA VAL A 21 -16.66 -16.31 -2.72
C VAL A 21 -16.38 -16.80 -1.31
N LYS A 22 -17.24 -17.68 -0.81
CA LYS A 22 -17.10 -18.26 0.52
C LYS A 22 -17.19 -19.77 0.43
N SER A 23 -16.19 -20.44 0.97
CA SER A 23 -16.19 -21.89 1.15
C SER A 23 -15.96 -22.25 2.63
N GLN A 24 -15.89 -23.54 2.92
CA GLN A 24 -15.60 -24.01 4.28
C GLN A 24 -14.16 -23.71 4.73
N THR A 25 -13.24 -23.55 3.79
CA THR A 25 -11.80 -23.39 4.07
C THR A 25 -11.26 -22.01 3.81
N ILE A 26 -11.87 -21.25 2.89
CA ILE A 26 -11.38 -19.97 2.43
C ILE A 26 -12.54 -19.01 2.13
N GLN A 27 -12.31 -17.74 2.43
CA GLN A 27 -13.16 -16.63 2.02
C GLN A 27 -12.32 -15.70 1.14
N THR A 28 -12.79 -15.44 -0.07
CA THR A 28 -12.05 -14.62 -1.04
C THR A 28 -12.92 -13.46 -1.51
N ALA A 29 -12.34 -12.28 -1.56
CA ALA A 29 -12.93 -11.09 -2.17
C ALA A 29 -12.11 -10.70 -3.40
N ILE A 30 -12.74 -10.72 -4.57
CA ILE A 30 -12.13 -10.30 -5.82
C ILE A 30 -12.61 -8.89 -6.13
N ILE A 31 -11.68 -7.98 -6.36
CA ILE A 31 -11.92 -6.57 -6.64
C ILE A 31 -11.33 -6.26 -8.02
N VAL A 32 -12.19 -5.96 -8.99
CA VAL A 32 -11.76 -5.52 -10.32
C VAL A 32 -11.80 -4.00 -10.36
N PHE A 33 -10.65 -3.37 -10.55
CA PHE A 33 -10.53 -1.92 -10.64
C PHE A 33 -10.80 -1.43 -12.06
N ASN A 34 -10.24 -2.11 -13.05
CA ASN A 34 -10.40 -1.85 -14.47
C ASN A 34 -9.99 -3.10 -15.28
N ASN A 35 -9.86 -2.97 -16.60
CA ASN A 35 -9.52 -4.08 -17.50
C ASN A 35 -8.04 -4.53 -17.43
N TRP A 36 -7.20 -3.83 -16.68
CA TRP A 36 -5.78 -4.17 -16.52
C TRP A 36 -5.31 -4.23 -15.05
N ALA A 37 -6.22 -4.09 -14.08
CA ALA A 37 -5.87 -4.18 -12.67
C ALA A 37 -6.99 -4.80 -11.84
N SER A 38 -6.64 -5.82 -11.07
CA SER A 38 -7.50 -6.49 -10.10
C SER A 38 -6.73 -6.88 -8.85
N GLN A 39 -7.46 -7.12 -7.79
CA GLN A 39 -6.93 -7.58 -6.51
C GLN A 39 -7.80 -8.70 -5.98
N GLU A 40 -7.17 -9.70 -5.39
CA GLU A 40 -7.80 -10.75 -4.63
C GLU A 40 -7.35 -10.67 -3.17
N ILE A 41 -8.30 -10.75 -2.25
CA ILE A 41 -8.04 -10.76 -0.81
C ILE A 41 -8.60 -12.06 -0.27
N SER A 42 -7.74 -12.90 0.28
CA SER A 42 -8.08 -14.23 0.75
C SER A 42 -7.82 -14.39 2.24
N LEU A 43 -8.79 -14.97 2.93
CA LEU A 43 -8.71 -15.33 4.33
C LEU A 43 -8.97 -16.83 4.47
N PHE A 44 -7.96 -17.56 4.89
CA PHE A 44 -8.08 -18.99 5.20
C PHE A 44 -8.56 -19.18 6.63
N ASN A 45 -9.50 -20.11 6.84
CA ASN A 45 -10.03 -20.38 8.18
C ASN A 45 -8.97 -20.88 9.17
N SER A 46 -7.90 -21.50 8.68
CA SER A 46 -6.78 -22.02 9.48
C SER A 46 -5.63 -21.02 9.66
N ALA A 47 -5.62 -19.91 8.94
CA ALA A 47 -4.53 -18.94 8.95
C ALA A 47 -4.88 -17.70 9.77
N LYS A 48 -3.88 -17.15 10.45
CA LYS A 48 -3.99 -15.86 11.17
C LYS A 48 -3.48 -14.67 10.33
N MET A 49 -3.49 -14.84 9.02
CA MET A 49 -3.04 -13.83 8.06
C MET A 49 -4.05 -13.66 6.93
N VAL A 50 -4.02 -12.50 6.33
CA VAL A 50 -4.76 -12.20 5.10
C VAL A 50 -3.76 -12.22 3.96
N GLU A 51 -4.06 -12.97 2.90
CA GLU A 51 -3.31 -12.92 1.66
C GLU A 51 -3.91 -11.85 0.74
N VAL A 52 -3.04 -11.08 0.13
CA VAL A 52 -3.42 -10.07 -0.85
C VAL A 52 -2.62 -10.33 -2.11
N GLU A 53 -3.32 -10.74 -3.15
CA GLU A 53 -2.76 -10.96 -4.48
C GLU A 53 -3.29 -9.87 -5.42
N TRP A 54 -2.46 -9.42 -6.34
CA TRP A 54 -2.86 -8.43 -7.33
C TRP A 54 -2.33 -8.80 -8.71
N THR A 55 -3.14 -8.52 -9.72
CA THR A 55 -2.83 -8.72 -11.13
C THR A 55 -2.83 -7.37 -11.82
N VAL A 56 -1.74 -7.05 -12.51
CA VAL A 56 -1.57 -5.78 -13.24
C VAL A 56 -1.03 -6.05 -14.63
N GLY A 57 -1.70 -5.48 -15.60
CA GLY A 57 -1.25 -5.48 -16.99
C GLY A 57 -2.25 -6.05 -18.01
N PRO A 58 -2.00 -5.77 -19.30
CA PRO A 58 -1.03 -4.79 -19.80
C PRO A 58 -1.44 -3.36 -19.47
N ILE A 59 -0.50 -2.57 -18.96
CA ILE A 59 -0.76 -1.17 -18.62
C ILE A 59 -0.84 -0.36 -19.92
N PRO A 60 -1.91 0.39 -20.18
CA PRO A 60 -2.03 1.22 -21.37
C PRO A 60 -1.00 2.37 -21.34
N VAL A 61 -0.34 2.61 -22.48
CA VAL A 61 0.71 3.63 -22.65
C VAL A 61 0.38 4.67 -23.72
N ASP A 62 -0.64 4.44 -24.50
CA ASP A 62 -1.08 5.23 -25.66
C ASP A 62 -1.73 6.58 -25.25
N ASP A 63 -2.08 6.75 -23.99
CA ASP A 63 -2.59 8.01 -23.43
C ASP A 63 -1.49 8.99 -22.97
N ASN A 64 -0.22 8.61 -23.09
CA ASN A 64 0.96 9.38 -22.64
C ASN A 64 0.90 9.79 -21.15
N ILE A 65 0.15 9.06 -20.32
CA ILE A 65 0.06 9.29 -18.88
C ILE A 65 0.93 8.27 -18.16
N GLY A 66 1.90 8.74 -17.40
CA GLY A 66 2.69 7.90 -16.50
C GLY A 66 1.79 7.27 -15.42
N LYS A 67 1.93 5.97 -15.20
CA LYS A 67 1.12 5.22 -14.23
C LYS A 67 2.03 4.46 -13.28
N GLU A 68 1.71 4.57 -12.01
CA GLU A 68 2.32 3.80 -10.94
C GLU A 68 1.25 3.02 -10.20
N VAL A 69 1.48 1.74 -9.99
CA VAL A 69 0.58 0.88 -9.22
C VAL A 69 1.18 0.66 -7.84
N ILE A 70 0.43 1.02 -6.83
CA ILE A 70 0.87 0.92 -5.44
C ILE A 70 -0.14 0.14 -4.60
N VAL A 71 0.33 -0.45 -3.51
CA VAL A 71 -0.51 -0.93 -2.41
C VAL A 71 -0.46 0.10 -1.30
N ARG A 72 -1.64 0.52 -0.83
CA ARG A 72 -1.75 1.52 0.23
C ARG A 72 -2.56 0.97 1.40
N PHE A 73 -2.03 1.17 2.59
CA PHE A 73 -2.72 0.85 3.84
C PHE A 73 -3.06 2.15 4.56
N ASP A 74 -4.34 2.38 4.82
CA ASP A 74 -4.82 3.52 5.59
C ASP A 74 -5.19 3.05 7.00
N THR A 75 -4.65 3.72 8.01
CA THR A 75 -4.88 3.40 9.42
C THR A 75 -5.22 4.66 10.21
N ASP A 76 -5.78 4.48 11.39
CA ASP A 76 -6.03 5.53 12.38
C ASP A 76 -4.88 5.69 13.40
N ILE A 77 -3.70 5.12 13.10
CA ILE A 77 -2.52 5.24 13.95
C ILE A 77 -1.96 6.66 13.91
N ALA A 78 -1.88 7.30 15.07
CA ALA A 78 -1.38 8.66 15.22
C ALA A 78 0.16 8.70 15.18
N SER A 79 0.75 8.37 14.03
CA SER A 79 2.22 8.25 13.85
C SER A 79 2.97 9.57 13.85
N GLN A 80 2.27 10.72 13.87
CA GLN A 80 2.87 12.07 13.81
C GLN A 80 3.86 12.25 12.65
N SER A 81 3.49 11.73 11.48
CA SER A 81 4.32 11.72 10.27
C SER A 81 5.61 10.89 10.37
N LYS A 82 5.78 10.12 11.44
CA LYS A 82 6.91 9.20 11.61
C LYS A 82 6.60 7.83 11.05
N PHE A 83 7.62 7.22 10.48
CA PHE A 83 7.60 5.82 10.02
C PHE A 83 9.00 5.23 10.17
N TYR A 84 9.08 3.93 10.11
CA TYR A 84 10.31 3.20 10.38
C TYR A 84 10.60 2.27 9.22
N THR A 85 11.84 2.29 8.73
CA THR A 85 12.31 1.41 7.66
C THR A 85 13.56 0.67 8.10
N ASP A 86 13.75 -0.53 7.58
CA ASP A 86 15.03 -1.19 7.75
C ASP A 86 16.10 -0.58 6.83
N ALA A 87 17.33 -0.69 7.24
CA ALA A 87 18.51 -0.42 6.43
C ALA A 87 19.26 -1.74 6.19
N ASN A 88 19.07 -2.31 5.01
CA ASN A 88 19.66 -3.59 4.60
C ASN A 88 19.40 -4.77 5.58
N GLY A 89 18.26 -4.76 6.26
CA GLY A 89 17.93 -5.77 7.26
C GLY A 89 18.77 -5.73 8.56
N ARG A 90 19.72 -4.80 8.67
CA ARG A 90 20.69 -4.74 9.79
C ARG A 90 20.26 -3.83 10.93
N GLU A 91 19.65 -2.71 10.61
CA GLU A 91 19.17 -1.74 11.58
C GLU A 91 17.82 -1.16 11.15
N VAL A 92 17.19 -0.42 12.05
CA VAL A 92 15.96 0.30 11.79
C VAL A 92 16.19 1.78 11.96
N LEU A 93 15.73 2.54 10.98
CA LEU A 93 15.84 3.99 10.98
C LEU A 93 14.45 4.62 11.13
N GLU A 94 14.35 5.58 12.04
CA GLU A 94 13.18 6.46 12.12
C GLU A 94 13.22 7.47 10.98
N ARG A 95 12.12 7.58 10.26
CA ARG A 95 11.90 8.54 9.18
C ARG A 95 10.79 9.49 9.55
N THR A 96 10.89 10.70 9.04
CA THR A 96 9.82 11.67 9.14
C THR A 96 9.43 12.12 7.73
N ARG A 97 8.13 12.09 7.45
CA ARG A 97 7.60 12.53 6.14
C ARG A 97 7.98 13.98 5.86
N ASP A 98 8.38 14.25 4.64
CA ASP A 98 8.78 15.58 4.15
C ASP A 98 9.95 16.20 4.92
N TYR A 99 10.80 15.40 5.55
CA TYR A 99 11.95 15.85 6.33
C TYR A 99 13.21 15.04 6.04
N ARG A 100 14.34 15.74 5.97
CA ARG A 100 15.69 15.18 5.84
C ARG A 100 16.60 15.83 6.86
N PRO A 101 17.31 15.06 7.72
CA PRO A 101 18.15 15.64 8.78
C PRO A 101 19.40 16.33 8.25
N THR A 102 19.84 16.00 7.04
CA THR A 102 21.12 16.45 6.48
C THR A 102 21.01 17.64 5.51
N TRP A 103 19.79 18.01 5.14
CA TRP A 103 19.58 19.12 4.20
C TRP A 103 18.14 19.65 4.27
N ASN A 104 17.98 20.92 3.84
CA ASN A 104 16.68 21.55 3.80
C ASN A 104 15.88 21.03 2.60
N TYR A 105 14.98 20.08 2.86
CA TYR A 105 14.17 19.44 1.85
C TYR A 105 13.01 20.34 1.42
N SER A 106 12.99 20.71 0.14
CA SER A 106 11.84 21.36 -0.48
C SER A 106 10.97 20.30 -1.15
N LYS A 107 9.72 20.20 -0.72
CA LYS A 107 8.79 19.20 -1.22
C LYS A 107 8.31 19.55 -2.63
N VAL A 108 8.90 18.93 -3.63
CA VAL A 108 8.49 19.03 -5.04
C VAL A 108 7.54 17.87 -5.39
N GLU A 109 7.94 16.65 -5.00
CA GLU A 109 7.18 15.43 -5.25
C GLU A 109 6.54 14.92 -3.96
N THR A 110 5.21 14.98 -3.89
CA THR A 110 4.47 14.72 -2.66
C THR A 110 4.47 13.25 -2.23
N VAL A 111 4.58 12.33 -3.19
CA VAL A 111 4.58 10.88 -2.95
C VAL A 111 5.98 10.32 -3.11
N SER A 112 6.58 10.43 -4.30
CA SER A 112 7.90 9.86 -4.58
C SER A 112 9.02 10.46 -3.75
N GLY A 113 8.89 11.72 -3.32
CA GLY A 113 9.82 12.36 -2.39
C GLY A 113 9.92 11.69 -1.02
N ASN A 114 8.99 10.80 -0.68
CA ASN A 114 8.99 10.03 0.56
C ASN A 114 9.16 8.52 0.34
N TYR A 115 9.63 8.09 -0.81
CA TYR A 115 9.99 6.71 -1.06
C TYR A 115 11.32 6.36 -0.40
N TYR A 116 11.34 5.24 0.27
CA TYR A 116 12.52 4.68 0.91
C TYR A 116 12.67 3.21 0.53
N PRO A 117 13.89 2.76 0.21
CA PRO A 117 14.13 1.34 -0.01
C PRO A 117 13.94 0.58 1.30
N ILE A 118 13.30 -0.58 1.21
CA ILE A 118 13.12 -1.52 2.32
C ILE A 118 13.47 -2.93 1.84
N ASN A 119 14.10 -3.70 2.71
CA ASN A 119 14.45 -5.09 2.43
C ASN A 119 13.59 -6.07 3.23
N SER A 120 13.29 -5.76 4.49
CA SER A 120 12.61 -6.70 5.36
C SER A 120 11.38 -6.13 6.07
N ARG A 121 11.38 -4.85 6.43
CA ARG A 121 10.27 -4.31 7.23
C ARG A 121 10.09 -2.80 7.09
N ILE A 122 8.84 -2.40 7.14
CA ILE A 122 8.40 -1.03 7.29
C ILE A 122 7.22 -1.01 8.26
N TRP A 123 7.12 0.00 9.10
CA TRP A 123 5.97 0.16 9.98
C TRP A 123 5.73 1.59 10.42
N ILE A 124 4.53 1.84 10.90
CA ILE A 124 4.15 3.03 11.64
C ILE A 124 3.67 2.63 13.03
N LYS A 125 3.79 3.52 14.00
CA LYS A 125 3.30 3.27 15.36
C LYS A 125 2.81 4.54 16.03
N ASP A 126 1.97 4.37 17.03
CA ASP A 126 1.67 5.33 18.09
C ASP A 126 2.12 4.76 19.46
N ALA A 127 1.63 5.33 20.54
CA ALA A 127 1.97 4.87 21.89
C ALA A 127 1.46 3.45 22.20
N ASN A 128 0.40 2.99 21.53
CA ASN A 128 -0.33 1.77 21.88
C ASN A 128 -0.36 0.72 20.78
N ARG A 129 -0.13 1.11 19.53
CA ARG A 129 -0.32 0.25 18.34
C ARG A 129 0.80 0.44 17.34
N GLN A 130 1.01 -0.60 16.56
CA GLN A 130 1.87 -0.56 15.37
C GLN A 130 1.22 -1.32 14.22
N PHE A 131 1.56 -0.95 13.00
CA PHE A 131 1.13 -1.58 11.77
C PHE A 131 2.30 -1.70 10.82
#